data_b26156a7c577a0167f4b27fdeae203bf
#
_entry.id   b26156a7c577a0167f4b27fdeae203bf
#
_cell.length_a   1.000
_cell.length_b   1.000
_cell.length_c   1.000
_cell.angle_alpha   90.00
_cell.angle_beta   90.00
_cell.angle_gamma   90.00
#
_symmetry.space_group_name_H-M   'P 1'
#
loop_
_entity.id
_entity.type
_entity.pdbx_description
1 polymer ?
#
loop_
_entity_poly.entity_id
_entity_poly.type
_entity_poly.pdbx_seq_one_letter_code
_entity_poly.pdbx_strand_id
1 'polypeptide(L)' 'MNLVLFLLQEAAVDYGAFAAIDAGLAAVGAGIGIGGIGGSAMDAMARQPEMQGKILTNAIILIAFIEAVALFGIVVSLIS' A
#
# COMPACT_ATOMS: atom_id res chain seq x y z
N MET A 1 -5.96 23.84 32.25
CA MET A 1 -6.04 22.53 31.61
C MET A 1 -5.85 21.45 32.66
N ASN A 2 -6.64 20.43 32.62
CA ASN A 2 -6.52 19.37 33.61
C ASN A 2 -5.72 18.18 33.07
N LEU A 3 -5.36 17.29 33.97
CA LEU A 3 -4.55 16.11 33.64
C LEU A 3 -5.24 15.21 32.63
N VAL A 4 -6.56 15.10 32.69
CA VAL A 4 -7.32 14.24 31.78
C VAL A 4 -7.18 14.72 30.34
N LEU A 5 -7.33 16.02 30.09
CA LEU A 5 -7.17 16.58 28.75
C LEU A 5 -5.75 16.35 28.22
N PHE A 6 -4.74 16.52 29.09
CA PHE A 6 -3.36 16.29 28.70
C PHE A 6 -3.13 14.84 28.29
N LEU A 7 -3.65 13.88 29.06
CA LEU A 7 -3.51 12.46 28.74
C LEU A 7 -4.25 12.08 27.45
N LEU A 8 -5.41 12.68 27.20
CA LEU A 8 -6.14 12.44 25.97
C LEU A 8 -5.39 12.96 24.76
N GLN A 9 -4.72 14.11 24.88
CA GLN A 9 -3.90 14.66 23.79
C GLN A 9 -2.70 13.76 23.50
N GLU A 10 -2.03 13.23 24.50
CA GLU A 10 -0.92 12.30 24.31
C GLU A 10 -1.37 11.03 23.64
N ALA A 11 -2.51 10.48 24.06
CA ALA A 11 -3.06 9.28 23.42
C ALA A 11 -3.36 9.52 21.93
N ALA A 12 -3.93 10.68 21.59
CA ALA A 12 -4.21 11.04 20.20
C ALA A 12 -2.94 11.16 19.38
N VAL A 13 -1.85 11.71 19.94
CA VAL A 13 -0.56 11.81 19.26
C VAL A 13 0.01 10.42 19.02
N ASP A 14 -0.08 9.51 19.99
CA ASP A 14 0.41 8.14 19.84
C ASP A 14 -0.36 7.40 18.74
N TYR A 15 -1.68 7.52 18.69
CA TYR A 15 -2.48 6.93 17.63
C TYR A 15 -2.11 7.50 16.26
N GLY A 16 -1.85 8.80 16.20
CA GLY A 16 -1.41 9.45 14.98
C GLY A 16 -0.08 8.91 14.47
N ALA A 17 0.87 8.68 15.39
CA ALA A 17 2.16 8.09 15.04
C ALA A 17 2.01 6.66 14.53
N PHE A 18 1.19 5.84 15.17
CA PHE A 18 0.92 4.47 14.71
C PHE A 18 0.24 4.47 13.34
N ALA A 19 -0.72 5.36 13.12
CA ALA A 19 -1.38 5.48 11.82
C ALA A 19 -0.38 5.82 10.71
N ALA A 20 0.56 6.71 10.98
CA ALA A 20 1.60 7.07 10.03
C ALA A 20 2.52 5.88 9.71
N ILE A 21 2.88 5.10 10.73
CA ILE A 21 3.70 3.90 10.56
C ILE A 21 2.94 2.87 9.72
N ASP A 22 1.67 2.64 10.03
CA ASP A 22 0.83 1.70 9.26
C ASP A 22 0.73 2.10 7.81
N ALA A 23 0.51 3.39 7.53
CA ALA A 23 0.44 3.90 6.17
C ALA A 23 1.76 3.71 5.43
N GLY A 24 2.88 3.97 6.12
CA GLY A 24 4.21 3.76 5.56
C GLY A 24 4.48 2.29 5.24
N LEU A 25 4.10 1.38 6.14
CA LEU A 25 4.25 -0.07 5.91
C LEU A 25 3.37 -0.55 4.76
N ALA A 26 2.15 -0.04 4.64
CA ALA A 26 1.28 -0.35 3.52
C ALA A 26 1.90 0.09 2.20
N ALA A 27 2.49 1.29 2.17
CA ALA A 27 3.15 1.80 0.98
C ALA A 27 4.37 0.96 0.59
N VAL A 28 5.19 0.57 1.57
CA VAL A 28 6.36 -0.29 1.34
C VAL A 28 5.92 -1.65 0.82
N GLY A 29 4.93 -2.26 1.45
CA GLY A 29 4.40 -3.56 1.02
C GLY A 29 3.84 -3.51 -0.39
N ALA A 30 3.04 -2.48 -0.69
CA ALA A 30 2.49 -2.29 -2.03
C ALA A 30 3.61 -2.07 -3.05
N GLY A 31 4.62 -1.27 -2.71
CA GLY A 31 5.76 -1.02 -3.60
C GLY A 31 6.53 -2.29 -3.92
N ILE A 32 6.78 -3.13 -2.93
CA ILE A 32 7.45 -4.42 -3.13
C ILE A 32 6.60 -5.33 -4.02
N GLY A 33 5.29 -5.42 -3.74
CA GLY A 33 4.39 -6.26 -4.52
C GLY A 33 4.27 -5.80 -5.96
N ILE A 34 4.08 -4.51 -6.18
CA ILE A 34 3.99 -3.92 -7.52
C ILE A 34 5.31 -4.09 -8.27
N GLY A 35 6.44 -3.85 -7.59
CA GLY A 35 7.75 -4.05 -8.17
C GLY A 35 7.99 -5.49 -8.59
N GLY A 36 7.58 -6.45 -7.76
CA GLY A 36 7.68 -7.87 -8.10
C GLY A 36 6.88 -8.25 -9.33
N ILE A 37 5.62 -7.82 -9.38
CA ILE A 37 4.75 -8.08 -10.53
C ILE A 37 5.28 -7.37 -11.77
N GLY A 38 5.68 -6.10 -11.63
CA GLY A 38 6.18 -5.32 -12.75
C GLY A 38 7.46 -5.90 -13.33
N GLY A 39 8.41 -6.30 -12.48
CA GLY A 39 9.64 -6.93 -12.92
C GLY A 39 9.39 -8.24 -13.64
N SER A 40 8.54 -9.10 -13.07
CA SER A 40 8.18 -10.37 -13.69
C SER A 40 7.45 -10.20 -15.01
N ALA A 41 6.56 -9.20 -15.09
CA ALA A 41 5.83 -8.89 -16.32
C ALA A 41 6.78 -8.40 -17.41
N MET A 42 7.74 -7.55 -17.07
CA MET A 42 8.74 -7.06 -18.02
C MET A 42 9.57 -8.20 -18.58
N ASP A 43 10.04 -9.12 -17.71
CA ASP A 43 10.77 -10.30 -18.16
C ASP A 43 9.92 -11.18 -19.09
N ALA A 44 8.68 -11.41 -18.73
CA ALA A 44 7.78 -12.22 -19.53
C ALA A 44 7.51 -11.60 -20.90
N MET A 45 7.32 -10.27 -20.95
CA MET A 45 7.10 -9.54 -22.20
C MET A 45 8.35 -9.59 -23.10
N ALA A 46 9.53 -9.54 -22.48
CA ALA A 46 10.78 -9.64 -23.23
C ALA A 46 10.96 -11.03 -23.85
N ARG A 47 10.52 -12.07 -23.15
CA ARG A 47 10.61 -13.46 -23.64
C ARG A 47 9.53 -13.81 -24.63
N GLN A 48 8.36 -13.21 -24.50
CA GLN A 48 7.19 -13.50 -25.33
C GLN A 48 6.58 -12.20 -25.84
N PRO A 49 7.24 -11.55 -26.81
CA PRO A 49 6.77 -10.25 -27.31
C PRO A 49 5.34 -10.31 -27.88
N GLU A 50 4.94 -11.46 -28.42
CA GLU A 50 3.60 -11.65 -28.98
C GLU A 50 2.51 -11.66 -27.91
N MET A 51 2.89 -11.81 -26.64
CA MET A 51 1.95 -11.84 -25.51
C MET A 51 1.95 -10.54 -24.71
N GLN A 52 2.61 -9.49 -25.19
CA GLN A 52 2.78 -8.25 -24.41
C GLN A 52 1.46 -7.66 -23.93
N GLY A 53 0.48 -7.58 -24.83
CA GLY A 53 -0.82 -6.99 -24.46
C GLY A 53 -1.52 -7.77 -23.36
N LYS A 54 -1.50 -9.10 -23.43
CA LYS A 54 -2.15 -9.95 -22.45
C LYS A 54 -1.41 -9.90 -21.10
N ILE A 55 -0.08 -9.94 -21.13
CA ILE A 55 0.75 -9.87 -19.92
C ILE A 55 0.55 -8.53 -19.24
N LEU A 56 0.57 -7.44 -19.99
CA LEU A 56 0.38 -6.09 -19.46
C LEU A 56 -1.00 -5.95 -18.82
N THR A 57 -2.04 -6.43 -19.48
CA THR A 57 -3.39 -6.37 -18.94
C THR A 57 -3.51 -7.12 -17.62
N ASN A 58 -2.98 -8.35 -17.56
CA ASN A 58 -3.00 -9.15 -16.35
C ASN A 58 -2.19 -8.49 -15.22
N ALA A 59 -1.03 -7.94 -15.55
CA ALA A 59 -0.19 -7.24 -14.58
C ALA A 59 -0.90 -6.02 -13.99
N ILE A 60 -1.57 -5.23 -14.82
CA ILE A 60 -2.30 -4.05 -14.39
C ILE A 60 -3.42 -4.44 -13.44
N ILE A 61 -4.15 -5.52 -13.73
CA ILE A 61 -5.22 -5.99 -12.85
C ILE A 61 -4.68 -6.39 -11.48
N LEU A 62 -3.57 -7.13 -11.45
CA LEU A 62 -2.95 -7.54 -10.18
C LEU A 62 -2.42 -6.34 -9.40
N ILE A 63 -1.81 -5.39 -10.08
CA ILE A 63 -1.31 -4.16 -9.46
C ILE A 63 -2.47 -3.36 -8.88
N ALA A 64 -3.59 -3.30 -9.59
CA ALA A 64 -4.78 -2.60 -9.10
C ALA A 64 -5.31 -3.24 -7.81
N PHE A 65 -5.29 -4.56 -7.69
CA PHE A 65 -5.66 -5.24 -6.45
C PHE A 65 -4.73 -4.88 -5.30
N ILE A 66 -3.43 -4.81 -5.54
CA ILE A 66 -2.45 -4.43 -4.51
C ILE A 66 -2.70 -2.99 -4.06
N GLU A 67 -2.92 -2.09 -5.00
CA GLU A 67 -3.25 -0.69 -4.70
C GLU A 67 -4.52 -0.59 -3.87
N ALA A 68 -5.55 -1.34 -4.23
CA ALA A 68 -6.81 -1.32 -3.50
C ALA A 68 -6.64 -1.76 -2.06
N VAL A 69 -5.89 -2.84 -1.82
CA VAL A 69 -5.62 -3.34 -0.48
C VAL A 69 -4.82 -2.32 0.32
N ALA A 70 -3.80 -1.72 -0.29
CA ALA A 70 -2.96 -0.72 0.37
C ALA A 70 -3.76 0.53 0.75
N LEU A 71 -4.58 1.02 -0.17
CA LEU A 71 -5.44 2.18 0.11
C LEU A 71 -6.45 1.87 1.20
N PHE A 72 -7.04 0.68 1.19
CA PHE A 72 -7.97 0.26 2.22
C PHE A 72 -7.29 0.25 3.60
N GLY A 73 -6.08 -0.27 3.66
CA GLY A 73 -5.30 -0.26 4.90
C GLY A 73 -4.99 1.14 5.39
N ILE A 74 -4.63 2.04 4.49
CA ILE A 74 -4.36 3.45 4.83
C ILE A 74 -5.63 4.13 5.35
N VAL A 75 -6.76 3.92 4.69
CA VAL A 75 -8.03 4.51 5.12
C VAL A 75 -8.42 4.00 6.50
N VAL A 76 -8.31 2.70 6.74
CA VAL A 76 -8.61 2.12 8.05
C VAL A 76 -7.70 2.72 9.13
N SER A 77 -6.42 2.90 8.84
CA SER A 77 -5.48 3.52 9.78
C SER A 77 -5.89 4.94 10.15
N LEU A 78 -6.40 5.70 9.18
CA LEU A 78 -6.77 7.10 9.40
C LEU A 78 -8.06 7.25 10.20
N ILE A 79 -8.98 6.31 10.08
CA ILE A 79 -10.29 6.40 10.73
C ILE A 79 -10.37 5.63 12.05
N SER A 80 -9.41 4.82 12.37
CA SER A 80 -9.36 4.10 13.66
C SER A 80 -8.37 4.73 14.66
#